data_5c651850f513e1c0f6588e944506ba08
#
_entry.id   5c651850f513e1c0f6588e944506ba08
#
_cell.length_a   1.000
_cell.length_b   1.000
_cell.length_c   1.000
_cell.angle_alpha   90.00
_cell.angle_beta   90.00
_cell.angle_gamma   90.00
#
_symmetry.space_group_name_H-M   'P 1'
#
loop_
_entity.id
_entity.type
_entity.pdbx_description
1 polymer ?
#
loop_
_entity_poly.entity_id
_entity_poly.type
_entity_poly.pdbx_seq_one_letter_code
_entity_poly.pdbx_strand_id
1 'polypeptide(L)'
;MLKISDLSYKINEKILLNNISLVAEKTDIILINGESGIGKSTLLNLIAGHLTPFSGCIYFDNEEISSNKKILAPEKRNFGMVFQDFALFPHIDALSNIAFGVSHSENELIDLLISELQLAQHLKKFPFELSGGQKQRVAIARAIAMKPSVLLMDEPFSNLDNKLKSITQNLINLISNMLEVPIIIVSHDIKSLEELNATKSINVC
;
A
#
# COMPACT_ATOMS: atom_id res chain seq x y z
N MET A 1 4.24 2.89 15.10
CA MET A 1 3.89 1.46 15.24
C MET A 1 2.43 1.26 14.88
N LEU A 2 2.13 0.35 13.95
CA LEU A 2 0.77 -0.10 13.64
C LEU A 2 0.50 -1.43 14.36
N LYS A 3 -0.60 -1.53 15.10
CA LYS A 3 -0.99 -2.75 15.81
C LYS A 3 -2.44 -3.10 15.47
N ILE A 4 -2.66 -4.34 15.10
CA ILE A 4 -3.96 -4.96 14.88
C ILE A 4 -4.17 -6.00 15.97
N SER A 5 -5.32 -5.99 16.63
CA SER A 5 -5.65 -6.93 17.70
C SER A 5 -7.01 -7.58 17.46
N ASP A 6 -7.01 -8.90 17.30
CA ASP A 6 -8.19 -9.76 17.19
C ASP A 6 -9.23 -9.28 16.17
N LEU A 7 -8.73 -8.72 15.04
CA LEU A 7 -9.54 -8.11 14.00
C LEU A 7 -10.36 -9.16 13.26
N SER A 8 -11.67 -8.97 13.21
CA SER A 8 -12.56 -9.81 12.41
C SER A 8 -13.48 -8.97 11.54
N TYR A 9 -13.85 -9.51 10.39
CA TYR A 9 -14.75 -8.84 9.45
C TYR A 9 -15.77 -9.82 8.87
N LYS A 10 -17.00 -9.37 8.68
CA LYS A 10 -18.11 -10.14 8.12
C LYS A 10 -18.68 -9.49 6.88
N ILE A 11 -19.08 -10.33 5.93
CA ILE A 11 -19.91 -9.94 4.78
C ILE A 11 -21.16 -10.85 4.79
N ASN A 12 -22.34 -10.25 4.80
CA ASN A 12 -23.61 -11.00 4.77
C ASN A 12 -23.64 -12.18 5.76
N GLU A 13 -23.39 -11.92 7.04
CA GLU A 13 -23.33 -12.90 8.15
C GLU A 13 -22.18 -13.92 8.05
N LYS A 14 -21.42 -13.98 6.96
CA LYS A 14 -20.27 -14.87 6.81
C LYS A 14 -19.00 -14.17 7.29
N ILE A 15 -18.23 -14.82 8.17
CA ILE A 15 -16.91 -14.35 8.58
C ILE A 15 -15.96 -14.48 7.39
N LEU A 16 -15.39 -13.36 6.96
CA LEU A 16 -14.37 -13.30 5.91
C LEU A 16 -12.97 -13.26 6.52
N LEU A 17 -12.79 -12.47 7.59
CA LEU A 17 -11.55 -12.41 8.35
C LEU A 17 -11.84 -12.76 9.80
N ASN A 18 -11.04 -13.63 10.39
CA ASN A 18 -11.25 -14.13 11.73
C ASN A 18 -10.00 -13.95 12.60
N ASN A 19 -10.12 -13.12 13.63
CA ASN A 19 -9.14 -12.97 14.70
C ASN A 19 -7.71 -12.67 14.23
N ILE A 20 -7.56 -11.74 13.27
CA ILE A 20 -6.26 -11.35 12.73
C ILE A 20 -5.56 -10.42 13.73
N SER A 21 -4.33 -10.77 14.09
CA SER A 21 -3.47 -9.95 14.94
C SER A 21 -2.11 -9.75 14.28
N LEU A 22 -1.60 -8.50 14.30
CA LEU A 22 -0.39 -8.09 13.61
C LEU A 22 0.23 -6.89 14.32
N VAL A 23 1.55 -6.85 14.39
CA VAL A 23 2.32 -5.68 14.82
C VAL A 23 3.34 -5.35 13.73
N ALA A 24 3.30 -4.11 13.24
CA ALA A 24 4.24 -3.54 12.28
C ALA A 24 4.98 -2.38 12.95
N GLU A 25 6.28 -2.57 13.16
CA GLU A 25 7.20 -1.53 13.63
C GLU A 25 7.67 -0.66 12.48
N LYS A 26 8.37 0.42 12.79
CA LYS A 26 9.07 1.23 11.78
C LYS A 26 10.00 0.32 10.96
N THR A 27 10.09 0.59 9.66
CA THR A 27 10.88 -0.17 8.68
C THR A 27 10.48 -1.62 8.45
N ASP A 28 9.47 -2.16 9.15
CA ASP A 28 8.96 -3.48 8.85
C ASP A 28 8.34 -3.54 7.44
N ILE A 29 8.69 -4.57 6.67
CA ILE A 29 8.01 -4.94 5.44
C ILE A 29 7.28 -6.26 5.71
N ILE A 30 5.95 -6.21 5.71
CA ILE A 30 5.10 -7.34 6.05
C ILE A 30 4.39 -7.84 4.81
N LEU A 31 4.58 -9.11 4.49
CA LEU A 31 3.88 -9.79 3.40
C LEU A 31 2.63 -10.50 3.94
N ILE A 32 1.49 -10.19 3.35
CA ILE A 32 0.23 -10.90 3.61
C ILE A 32 -0.05 -11.83 2.45
N ASN A 33 -0.03 -13.12 2.74
CA ASN A 33 -0.25 -14.21 1.82
C ASN A 33 -1.64 -14.85 2.02
N GLY A 34 -2.13 -15.51 0.99
CA GLY A 34 -3.37 -16.29 1.03
C GLY A 34 -3.97 -16.46 -0.36
N GLU A 35 -4.93 -17.35 -0.49
CA GLU A 35 -5.63 -17.58 -1.75
C GLU A 35 -6.38 -16.34 -2.23
N SER A 36 -6.69 -16.32 -3.54
CA SER A 36 -7.53 -15.26 -4.10
C SER A 36 -8.92 -15.29 -3.44
N GLY A 37 -9.44 -14.11 -3.08
CA GLY A 37 -10.76 -13.98 -2.45
C GLY A 37 -10.82 -14.24 -0.95
N ILE A 38 -9.70 -14.59 -0.28
CA ILE A 38 -9.67 -14.89 1.16
C ILE A 38 -9.84 -13.65 2.06
N GLY A 39 -9.83 -12.43 1.50
CA GLY A 39 -10.01 -11.21 2.28
C GLY A 39 -8.76 -10.34 2.44
N LYS A 40 -7.68 -10.58 1.69
CA LYS A 40 -6.43 -9.79 1.79
C LYS A 40 -6.65 -8.30 1.52
N SER A 41 -7.27 -7.95 0.40
CA SER A 41 -7.63 -6.55 0.06
C SER A 41 -8.62 -5.96 1.08
N THR A 42 -9.49 -6.79 1.65
CA THR A 42 -10.39 -6.38 2.73
C THR A 42 -9.60 -5.99 3.98
N LEU A 43 -8.56 -6.74 4.34
CA LEU A 43 -7.68 -6.39 5.46
C LEU A 43 -6.97 -5.05 5.23
N LEU A 44 -6.44 -4.80 4.02
CA LEU A 44 -5.87 -3.49 3.69
C LEU A 44 -6.90 -2.36 3.80
N ASN A 45 -8.14 -2.58 3.32
CA ASN A 45 -9.22 -1.60 3.41
C ASN A 45 -9.65 -1.31 4.86
N LEU A 46 -9.62 -2.30 5.75
CA LEU A 46 -9.85 -2.10 7.19
C LEU A 46 -8.73 -1.26 7.81
N ILE A 47 -7.46 -1.54 7.46
CA ILE A 47 -6.31 -0.76 7.93
C ILE A 47 -6.36 0.66 7.39
N ALA A 48 -6.73 0.86 6.13
CA ALA A 48 -6.88 2.17 5.51
C ALA A 48 -8.06 2.99 6.06
N GLY A 49 -9.05 2.33 6.68
CA GLY A 49 -10.24 2.97 7.22
C GLY A 49 -11.41 3.11 6.24
N HIS A 50 -11.35 2.40 5.12
CA HIS A 50 -12.47 2.31 4.17
C HIS A 50 -13.59 1.37 4.67
N LEU A 51 -13.26 0.45 5.59
CA LEU A 51 -14.20 -0.51 6.17
C LEU A 51 -14.15 -0.47 7.69
N THR A 52 -15.30 -0.71 8.33
CA THR A 52 -15.42 -0.82 9.79
C THR A 52 -15.29 -2.29 10.20
N PRO A 53 -14.43 -2.65 11.16
CA PRO A 53 -14.31 -4.02 11.62
C PRO A 53 -15.58 -4.50 12.35
N PHE A 54 -15.89 -5.80 12.24
CA PHE A 54 -16.94 -6.43 13.01
C PHE A 54 -16.54 -6.55 14.50
N SER A 55 -15.29 -6.94 14.77
CA SER A 55 -14.70 -6.97 16.11
C SER A 55 -13.19 -6.75 16.03
N GLY A 56 -12.56 -6.54 17.19
CA GLY A 56 -11.15 -6.21 17.30
C GLY A 56 -10.88 -4.73 17.10
N CYS A 57 -9.61 -4.34 17.14
CA CYS A 57 -9.18 -2.95 17.09
C CYS A 57 -7.90 -2.79 16.26
N ILE A 58 -7.75 -1.60 15.67
CA ILE A 58 -6.53 -1.15 15.01
C ILE A 58 -6.02 0.08 15.73
N TYR A 59 -4.74 0.07 16.09
CA TYR A 59 -4.03 1.16 16.76
C TYR A 59 -2.91 1.67 15.87
N PHE A 60 -2.71 2.97 15.85
CA PHE A 60 -1.53 3.61 15.27
C PHE A 60 -0.91 4.55 16.33
N ASP A 61 0.38 4.36 16.63
CA ASP A 61 1.11 5.09 17.67
C ASP A 61 0.37 5.13 19.02
N ASN A 62 -0.15 3.95 19.42
CA ASN A 62 -0.94 3.71 20.64
C ASN A 62 -2.33 4.40 20.66
N GLU A 63 -2.73 5.09 19.61
CA GLU A 63 -4.09 5.63 19.46
C GLU A 63 -4.98 4.62 18.73
N GLU A 64 -6.19 4.35 19.25
CA GLU A 64 -7.19 3.54 18.55
C GLU A 64 -7.74 4.32 17.35
N ILE A 65 -7.50 3.79 16.14
CA ILE A 65 -7.95 4.39 14.87
C ILE A 65 -9.13 3.64 14.24
N SER A 66 -9.37 2.38 14.64
CA SER A 66 -10.54 1.61 14.19
C SER A 66 -10.97 0.59 15.24
N SER A 67 -12.27 0.50 15.44
CA SER A 67 -12.97 -0.58 16.15
C SER A 67 -14.40 -0.67 15.60
N ASN A 68 -15.21 -1.58 16.15
CA ASN A 68 -16.63 -1.64 15.81
C ASN A 68 -17.44 -0.41 16.26
N LYS A 69 -16.86 0.47 17.10
CA LYS A 69 -17.49 1.68 17.63
C LYS A 69 -16.84 2.98 17.15
N LYS A 70 -15.60 2.91 16.67
CA LYS A 70 -14.81 4.08 16.26
C LYS A 70 -14.15 3.80 14.92
N ILE A 71 -14.21 4.73 14.00
CA ILE A 71 -13.44 4.72 12.77
C ILE A 71 -12.87 6.10 12.51
N LEU A 72 -11.55 6.19 12.45
CA LEU A 72 -10.86 7.37 11.94
C LEU A 72 -10.91 7.32 10.41
N ALA A 73 -11.46 8.36 9.79
CA ALA A 73 -11.60 8.41 8.34
C ALA A 73 -10.24 8.34 7.61
N PRO A 74 -10.17 7.73 6.41
CA PRO A 74 -8.91 7.50 5.67
C PRO A 74 -8.04 8.76 5.51
N GLU A 75 -8.65 9.91 5.17
CA GLU A 75 -7.96 11.19 4.98
C GLU A 75 -7.29 11.74 6.25
N LYS A 76 -7.61 11.19 7.42
CA LYS A 76 -7.02 11.58 8.72
C LYS A 76 -5.92 10.63 9.17
N ARG A 77 -5.67 9.52 8.44
CA ARG A 77 -4.69 8.51 8.84
C ARG A 77 -3.28 8.79 8.35
N ASN A 78 -3.12 9.60 7.32
CA ASN A 78 -1.86 9.79 6.59
C ASN A 78 -1.25 8.44 6.11
N PHE A 79 -2.07 7.51 5.66
CA PHE A 79 -1.64 6.23 5.11
C PHE A 79 -1.66 6.29 3.60
N GLY A 80 -0.57 5.86 2.96
CA GLY A 80 -0.51 5.69 1.52
C GLY A 80 -1.11 4.35 1.12
N MET A 81 -1.87 4.31 0.02
CA MET A 81 -2.43 3.07 -0.51
C MET A 81 -2.23 2.95 -2.01
N VAL A 82 -1.68 1.81 -2.43
CA VAL A 82 -1.61 1.38 -3.83
C VAL A 82 -2.72 0.36 -4.02
N PHE A 83 -3.71 0.71 -4.86
CA PHE A 83 -4.85 -0.14 -5.18
C PHE A 83 -4.54 -1.07 -6.35
N GLN A 84 -5.18 -2.22 -6.40
CA GLN A 84 -5.05 -3.20 -7.47
C GLN A 84 -5.46 -2.64 -8.84
N ASP A 85 -6.44 -1.74 -8.89
CA ASP A 85 -6.92 -1.03 -10.08
C ASP A 85 -6.21 0.30 -10.33
N PHE A 86 -5.09 0.54 -9.60
CA PHE A 86 -4.26 1.75 -9.64
C PHE A 86 -4.91 3.02 -9.07
N ALA A 87 -6.22 3.17 -9.14
CA ALA A 87 -7.01 4.34 -8.72
C ALA A 87 -6.40 5.69 -9.16
N LEU A 88 -5.85 5.77 -10.37
CA LEU A 88 -5.30 7.01 -10.93
C LEU A 88 -6.43 7.97 -11.30
N PHE A 89 -6.17 9.27 -11.11
CA PHE A 89 -7.09 10.33 -11.55
C PHE A 89 -7.07 10.41 -13.08
N PRO A 90 -8.18 10.07 -13.80
CA PRO A 90 -8.17 9.91 -15.25
C PRO A 90 -8.04 11.24 -16.03
N HIS A 91 -8.33 12.35 -15.37
CA HIS A 91 -8.40 13.69 -15.95
C HIS A 91 -7.12 14.53 -15.78
N ILE A 92 -6.09 13.98 -15.16
CA ILE A 92 -4.77 14.60 -15.02
C ILE A 92 -3.67 13.65 -15.50
N ASP A 93 -2.52 14.21 -15.91
CA ASP A 93 -1.39 13.44 -16.40
C ASP A 93 -0.64 12.68 -15.30
N ALA A 94 0.36 11.88 -15.68
CA ALA A 94 1.12 11.06 -14.76
C ALA A 94 1.89 11.89 -13.72
N LEU A 95 2.52 12.99 -14.12
CA LEU A 95 3.23 13.87 -13.19
C LEU A 95 2.28 14.48 -12.17
N SER A 96 1.15 14.98 -12.62
CA SER A 96 0.11 15.55 -11.76
C SER A 96 -0.51 14.49 -10.83
N ASN A 97 -0.63 13.23 -11.27
CA ASN A 97 -1.01 12.12 -10.40
C ASN A 97 0.03 11.88 -9.30
N ILE A 98 1.32 11.84 -9.64
CA ILE A 98 2.42 11.62 -8.67
C ILE A 98 2.48 12.77 -7.66
N ALA A 99 2.39 14.01 -8.13
CA ALA A 99 2.48 15.21 -7.29
C ALA A 99 1.17 15.55 -6.55
N PHE A 100 0.11 14.76 -6.74
CA PHE A 100 -1.19 15.04 -6.12
C PHE A 100 -1.10 14.99 -4.59
N GLY A 101 -1.44 16.11 -3.95
CA GLY A 101 -1.40 16.23 -2.49
C GLY A 101 -0.01 16.50 -1.89
N VAL A 102 1.01 16.67 -2.74
CA VAL A 102 2.39 16.95 -2.32
C VAL A 102 2.64 18.46 -2.29
N SER A 103 3.35 18.95 -1.26
CA SER A 103 3.78 20.35 -1.21
C SER A 103 4.97 20.62 -2.13
N HIS A 104 5.13 21.87 -2.62
CA HIS A 104 6.22 22.26 -3.53
C HIS A 104 7.64 22.02 -2.98
N SER A 105 7.80 21.76 -1.68
CA SER A 105 9.11 21.50 -1.04
C SER A 105 9.61 20.06 -1.20
N GLU A 106 8.87 19.18 -1.86
CA GLU A 106 9.14 17.72 -1.91
C GLU A 106 9.60 17.23 -3.29
N ASN A 107 10.11 18.14 -4.14
CA ASN A 107 10.53 17.82 -5.51
C ASN A 107 11.63 16.76 -5.56
N GLU A 108 12.58 16.73 -4.63
CA GLU A 108 13.68 15.74 -4.62
C GLU A 108 13.17 14.29 -4.51
N LEU A 109 12.16 14.03 -3.68
CA LEU A 109 11.57 12.70 -3.57
C LEU A 109 10.83 12.33 -4.85
N ILE A 110 10.09 13.27 -5.45
CA ILE A 110 9.39 13.04 -6.72
C ILE A 110 10.39 12.74 -7.83
N ASP A 111 11.49 13.48 -7.93
CA ASP A 111 12.54 13.26 -8.93
C ASP A 111 13.22 11.89 -8.75
N LEU A 112 13.50 11.49 -7.52
CA LEU A 112 13.99 10.14 -7.20
C LEU A 112 13.00 9.07 -7.68
N LEU A 113 11.70 9.20 -7.34
CA LEU A 113 10.68 8.23 -7.72
C LEU A 113 10.51 8.13 -9.24
N ILE A 114 10.55 9.26 -9.95
CA ILE A 114 10.48 9.33 -11.41
C ILE A 114 11.66 8.57 -12.03
N SER A 115 12.86 8.79 -11.50
CA SER A 115 14.08 8.14 -11.98
C SER A 115 14.04 6.63 -11.73
N GLU A 116 13.86 6.21 -10.48
CA GLU A 116 13.88 4.80 -10.07
C GLU A 116 12.78 3.98 -10.76
N LEU A 117 11.59 4.53 -10.88
CA LEU A 117 10.46 3.87 -11.54
C LEU A 117 10.45 4.07 -13.06
N GLN A 118 11.49 4.68 -13.64
CA GLN A 118 11.64 4.88 -15.09
C GLN A 118 10.41 5.55 -15.74
N LEU A 119 9.92 6.64 -15.14
CA LEU A 119 8.70 7.33 -15.55
C LEU A 119 8.95 8.58 -16.40
N ALA A 120 10.20 9.04 -16.56
CA ALA A 120 10.54 10.31 -17.19
C ALA A 120 9.88 10.53 -18.57
N GLN A 121 9.78 9.48 -19.41
CA GLN A 121 9.19 9.57 -20.75
C GLN A 121 7.65 9.54 -20.75
N HIS A 122 7.03 9.35 -19.59
CA HIS A 122 5.59 9.13 -19.47
C HIS A 122 4.86 10.22 -18.69
N LEU A 123 5.57 11.21 -18.16
CA LEU A 123 5.05 12.22 -17.22
C LEU A 123 3.86 13.02 -17.77
N LYS A 124 3.84 13.31 -19.08
CA LYS A 124 2.77 14.07 -19.74
C LYS A 124 1.61 13.20 -20.26
N LYS A 125 1.69 11.88 -20.07
CA LYS A 125 0.62 10.97 -20.51
C LYS A 125 -0.50 10.91 -19.49
N PHE A 126 -1.73 10.85 -19.98
CA PHE A 126 -2.90 10.56 -19.17
C PHE A 126 -3.01 9.06 -18.88
N PRO A 127 -3.72 8.65 -17.81
CA PRO A 127 -3.84 7.24 -17.46
C PRO A 127 -4.30 6.31 -18.58
N PHE A 128 -5.18 6.76 -19.47
CA PHE A 128 -5.66 5.95 -20.61
C PHE A 128 -4.58 5.70 -21.67
N GLU A 129 -3.51 6.50 -21.71
CA GLU A 129 -2.38 6.35 -22.61
C GLU A 129 -1.25 5.48 -22.04
N LEU A 130 -1.36 5.09 -20.77
CA LEU A 130 -0.36 4.31 -20.06
C LEU A 130 -0.67 2.81 -20.13
N SER A 131 0.36 1.96 -20.27
CA SER A 131 0.23 0.52 -20.10
C SER A 131 -0.07 0.18 -18.62
N GLY A 132 -0.54 -1.05 -18.33
CA GLY A 132 -0.79 -1.50 -16.96
C GLY A 132 0.40 -1.33 -16.03
N GLY A 133 1.60 -1.75 -16.47
CA GLY A 133 2.82 -1.57 -15.69
C GLY A 133 3.25 -0.12 -15.49
N GLN A 134 2.95 0.78 -16.46
CA GLN A 134 3.18 2.22 -16.30
C GLN A 134 2.21 2.83 -15.28
N LYS A 135 0.91 2.47 -15.35
CA LYS A 135 -0.09 2.87 -14.34
C LYS A 135 0.29 2.43 -12.94
N GLN A 136 0.75 1.17 -12.81
CA GLN A 136 1.21 0.61 -11.53
C GLN A 136 2.34 1.45 -10.93
N ARG A 137 3.36 1.77 -11.73
CA ARG A 137 4.51 2.57 -11.30
C ARG A 137 4.11 4.00 -10.92
N VAL A 138 3.20 4.62 -11.64
CA VAL A 138 2.64 5.95 -11.29
C VAL A 138 1.86 5.89 -9.98
N ALA A 139 1.06 4.85 -9.76
CA ALA A 139 0.32 4.66 -8.51
C ALA A 139 1.24 4.45 -7.30
N ILE A 140 2.32 3.68 -7.48
CA ILE A 140 3.36 3.49 -6.44
C ILE A 140 4.05 4.82 -6.14
N ALA A 141 4.51 5.55 -7.18
CA ALA A 141 5.13 6.86 -7.01
C ALA A 141 4.23 7.83 -6.24
N ARG A 142 2.94 7.91 -6.61
CA ARG A 142 1.96 8.78 -5.94
C ARG A 142 1.81 8.44 -4.45
N ALA A 143 1.66 7.15 -4.13
CA ALA A 143 1.47 6.71 -2.75
C ALA A 143 2.68 7.01 -1.86
N ILE A 144 3.90 6.94 -2.42
CA ILE A 144 5.16 7.23 -1.70
C ILE A 144 5.41 8.73 -1.60
N ALA A 145 5.11 9.50 -2.65
CA ALA A 145 5.38 10.94 -2.73
C ALA A 145 4.73 11.74 -1.60
N MET A 146 3.60 11.29 -1.08
CA MET A 146 2.89 11.89 0.05
C MET A 146 3.57 11.67 1.41
N LYS A 147 4.72 10.97 1.47
CA LYS A 147 5.41 10.59 2.72
C LYS A 147 4.46 10.02 3.77
N PRO A 148 3.80 8.90 3.47
CA PRO A 148 2.81 8.33 4.36
C PRO A 148 3.45 7.80 5.65
N SER A 149 2.67 7.72 6.73
CA SER A 149 3.09 7.09 7.99
C SER A 149 3.00 5.55 7.98
N VAL A 150 2.24 5.00 7.06
CA VAL A 150 2.12 3.56 6.73
C VAL A 150 1.88 3.44 5.24
N LEU A 151 2.52 2.50 4.56
CA LEU A 151 2.30 2.22 3.15
C LEU A 151 1.60 0.86 2.97
N LEU A 152 0.43 0.88 2.35
CA LEU A 152 -0.39 -0.29 2.07
C LEU A 152 -0.37 -0.57 0.57
N MET A 153 -0.06 -1.81 0.16
CA MET A 153 0.04 -2.16 -1.25
C MET A 153 -0.75 -3.42 -1.58
N ASP A 154 -1.72 -3.28 -2.47
CA ASP A 154 -2.54 -4.40 -2.97
C ASP A 154 -2.05 -4.85 -4.33
N GLU A 155 -1.38 -6.03 -4.38
CA GLU A 155 -0.79 -6.65 -5.58
C GLU A 155 0.11 -5.70 -6.40
N PRO A 156 1.10 -5.00 -5.77
CA PRO A 156 1.84 -3.91 -6.43
C PRO A 156 2.75 -4.37 -7.56
N PHE A 157 2.97 -5.67 -7.74
CA PHE A 157 3.89 -6.22 -8.72
C PHE A 157 3.22 -6.98 -9.86
N SER A 158 1.89 -7.12 -9.84
CA SER A 158 1.13 -8.00 -10.75
C SER A 158 1.26 -7.63 -12.24
N ASN A 159 1.47 -6.36 -12.55
CA ASN A 159 1.54 -5.83 -13.91
C ASN A 159 2.97 -5.46 -14.35
N LEU A 160 3.99 -5.89 -13.61
CA LEU A 160 5.39 -5.59 -13.88
C LEU A 160 6.10 -6.81 -14.45
N ASP A 161 6.98 -6.59 -15.44
CA ASP A 161 7.94 -7.61 -15.86
C ASP A 161 9.01 -7.84 -14.78
N ASN A 162 9.77 -8.92 -14.88
CA ASN A 162 10.74 -9.33 -13.86
C ASN A 162 11.76 -8.23 -13.53
N LYS A 163 12.27 -7.49 -14.54
CA LYS A 163 13.24 -6.42 -14.34
C LYS A 163 12.64 -5.26 -13.54
N LEU A 164 11.44 -4.81 -13.92
CA LEU A 164 10.75 -3.73 -13.23
C LEU A 164 10.27 -4.16 -11.84
N LYS A 165 9.91 -5.44 -11.66
CA LYS A 165 9.57 -6.02 -10.37
C LYS A 165 10.77 -5.90 -9.41
N SER A 166 11.95 -6.35 -9.81
CA SER A 166 13.20 -6.24 -9.06
C SER A 166 13.53 -4.78 -8.67
N ILE A 167 13.49 -3.87 -9.64
CA ILE A 167 13.73 -2.43 -9.40
C ILE A 167 12.73 -1.89 -8.36
N THR A 168 11.45 -2.25 -8.48
CA THR A 168 10.40 -1.77 -7.58
C THR A 168 10.57 -2.35 -6.17
N GLN A 169 10.97 -3.61 -6.03
CA GLN A 169 11.27 -4.23 -4.73
C GLN A 169 12.43 -3.50 -4.02
N ASN A 170 13.51 -3.23 -4.76
CA ASN A 170 14.65 -2.48 -4.22
C ASN A 170 14.27 -1.04 -3.81
N LEU A 171 13.43 -0.37 -4.59
CA LEU A 171 12.89 0.93 -4.23
C LEU A 171 12.05 0.86 -2.94
N ILE A 172 11.20 -0.15 -2.78
CA ILE A 172 10.39 -0.34 -1.58
C ILE A 172 11.27 -0.54 -0.35
N ASN A 173 12.36 -1.34 -0.45
CA ASN A 173 13.34 -1.50 0.62
C ASN A 173 14.00 -0.16 0.99
N LEU A 174 14.41 0.62 -0.02
CA LEU A 174 15.00 1.94 0.19
C LEU A 174 14.03 2.89 0.89
N ILE A 175 12.79 2.96 0.43
CA ILE A 175 11.75 3.85 0.97
C ILE A 175 11.38 3.47 2.41
N SER A 176 11.26 2.19 2.72
CA SER A 176 10.99 1.73 4.09
C SER A 176 12.02 2.26 5.08
N ASN A 177 13.30 2.19 4.71
CA ASN A 177 14.39 2.70 5.54
C ASN A 177 14.47 4.23 5.56
N MET A 178 14.31 4.88 4.39
CA MET A 178 14.44 6.33 4.25
C MET A 178 13.32 7.10 4.98
N LEU A 179 12.09 6.61 4.92
CA LEU A 179 10.92 7.22 5.56
C LEU A 179 10.66 6.67 6.97
N GLU A 180 11.37 5.60 7.38
CA GLU A 180 11.12 4.87 8.64
C GLU A 180 9.66 4.47 8.83
N VAL A 181 9.02 3.93 7.80
CA VAL A 181 7.59 3.58 7.82
C VAL A 181 7.39 2.09 7.61
N PRO A 182 6.40 1.47 8.27
CA PRO A 182 6.00 0.12 7.96
C PRO A 182 5.30 0.05 6.60
N ILE A 183 5.61 -1.02 5.86
CA ILE A 183 4.99 -1.33 4.58
C ILE A 183 4.26 -2.66 4.68
N ILE A 184 2.99 -2.68 4.30
CA ILE A 184 2.18 -3.90 4.28
C ILE A 184 1.82 -4.21 2.83
N ILE A 185 2.24 -5.38 2.36
CA ILE A 185 2.06 -5.80 0.97
C ILE A 185 1.21 -7.06 0.94
N VAL A 186 0.15 -7.01 0.17
CA VAL A 186 -0.64 -8.19 -0.20
C VAL A 186 -0.15 -8.69 -1.55
N SER A 187 0.17 -9.98 -1.62
CA SER A 187 0.50 -10.65 -2.88
C SER A 187 0.11 -12.13 -2.84
N HIS A 188 -0.23 -12.66 -4.00
CA HIS A 188 -0.46 -14.10 -4.19
C HIS A 188 0.81 -14.84 -4.64
N ASP A 189 1.84 -14.12 -5.10
CA ASP A 189 3.11 -14.66 -5.59
C ASP A 189 4.28 -14.20 -4.74
N ILE A 190 4.34 -14.66 -3.50
CA ILE A 190 5.43 -14.31 -2.56
C ILE A 190 6.77 -14.84 -3.02
N LYS A 191 6.80 -15.99 -3.72
CA LYS A 191 8.06 -16.60 -4.19
C LYS A 191 8.82 -15.70 -5.16
N SER A 192 8.13 -14.80 -5.85
CA SER A 192 8.75 -13.86 -6.79
C SER A 192 9.23 -12.56 -6.12
N LEU A 193 9.13 -12.45 -4.79
CA LEU A 193 9.49 -11.27 -4.02
C LEU A 193 10.78 -11.45 -3.23
N GLU A 194 11.76 -12.17 -3.80
CA GLU A 194 13.02 -12.55 -3.14
C GLU A 194 13.90 -11.34 -2.78
N GLU A 195 13.77 -10.22 -3.52
CA GLU A 195 14.56 -9.02 -3.28
C GLU A 195 13.94 -8.09 -2.21
N LEU A 196 12.74 -8.39 -1.73
CA LEU A 196 12.14 -7.67 -0.60
C LEU A 196 12.76 -8.13 0.71
N ASN A 197 13.22 -7.20 1.52
CA ASN A 197 13.69 -7.43 2.88
C ASN A 197 12.49 -7.61 3.83
N ALA A 198 11.62 -8.57 3.53
CA ALA A 198 10.43 -8.82 4.32
C ALA A 198 10.82 -9.28 5.74
N THR A 199 10.33 -8.57 6.75
CA THR A 199 10.60 -8.88 8.17
C THR A 199 9.63 -9.91 8.72
N LYS A 200 8.42 -9.96 8.16
CA LYS A 200 7.34 -10.87 8.58
C LYS A 200 6.51 -11.32 7.40
N SER A 201 5.99 -12.54 7.48
CA SER A 201 4.98 -13.06 6.54
C SER A 201 3.81 -13.63 7.33
N ILE A 202 2.59 -13.29 6.91
CA ILE A 202 1.35 -13.71 7.56
C ILE A 202 0.46 -14.38 6.52
N ASN A 203 -0.06 -15.55 6.86
CA ASN A 203 -1.07 -16.22 6.05
C ASN A 203 -2.46 -15.87 6.57
N VAL A 204 -3.30 -15.35 5.70
CA VAL A 204 -4.74 -15.20 5.95
C VAL A 204 -5.42 -16.48 5.48
N CYS A 205 -6.15 -17.14 6.38
CA CYS A 205 -6.85 -18.41 6.17
C CYS A 205 -8.35 -18.25 6.31
#